data_20a6c4c7ae8d4a9684f18b6d9f32df00
#
_entry.id   20a6c4c7ae8d4a9684f18b6d9f32df00
#
_cell.length_a   1.000
_cell.length_b   1.000
_cell.length_c   1.000
_cell.angle_alpha   90.00
_cell.angle_beta   90.00
_cell.angle_gamma   90.00
#
_symmetry.space_group_name_H-M   'P 1'
#
loop_
_entity.id
_entity.type
_entity.pdbx_description
1 polymer ?
#
loop_
_entity_poly.entity_id
_entity_poly.type
_entity_poly.pdbx_seq_one_letter_code
_entity_poly.pdbx_strand_id
1 'polypeptide(L)'
;MAFELDKKQVAKAFEAPDEAIDYLEVFYTPAEQAFAVSQGSMEFTEEEVPAASTMHRRGVVAAVEDKPGVYRVGTFYNRLDVFAVSEQEAWRALPTEVRDALNEWYRAAYIDWLKSVPDAAPTRDTVLTLDETLEFIDAQERPVFLSTCDCRSLAGDCGKPTRTCLTYKTGANSFRGRGLSQALTKDEAKEVVRKADKAGLMHTANPNGICNCCGDCCFLMLGMQALESQGVWPIQPHVVSFDADTCVGCGRCVKRCNLGVFTRTAAPAGSRRAFKIEVDASHCVGCGLCVTTCPVHALELRERPLTDELRATRTGAALAR
;
A
#
# COMPACT_ATOMS: atom_id res chain seq x y z
N MET A 1 -39.52 -0.02 -22.00
CA MET A 1 -38.39 0.87 -22.35
C MET A 1 -37.47 0.92 -21.12
N ALA A 2 -36.28 0.33 -21.19
CA ALA A 2 -35.29 0.52 -20.15
C ALA A 2 -34.90 2.00 -20.17
N PHE A 3 -35.09 2.70 -19.08
CA PHE A 3 -34.56 4.05 -18.91
C PHE A 3 -33.03 3.94 -18.95
N GLU A 4 -32.42 4.40 -20.03
CA GLU A 4 -30.96 4.52 -20.10
C GLU A 4 -30.57 5.67 -19.18
N LEU A 5 -29.86 5.34 -18.12
CA LEU A 5 -29.37 6.34 -17.16
C LEU A 5 -28.29 7.19 -17.82
N ASP A 6 -28.34 8.49 -17.61
CA ASP A 6 -27.26 9.38 -18.01
C ASP A 6 -25.99 9.02 -17.23
N LYS A 7 -24.94 8.63 -17.96
CA LYS A 7 -23.62 8.25 -17.39
C LYS A 7 -23.08 9.35 -16.45
N LYS A 8 -23.32 10.62 -16.73
CA LYS A 8 -22.88 11.74 -15.87
C LYS A 8 -23.64 11.77 -14.54
N GLN A 9 -24.91 11.41 -14.54
CA GLN A 9 -25.68 11.29 -13.29
C GLN A 9 -25.15 10.13 -12.44
N VAL A 10 -24.83 9.01 -13.07
CA VAL A 10 -24.22 7.85 -12.37
C VAL A 10 -22.84 8.22 -11.82
N ALA A 11 -21.98 8.84 -12.64
CA ALA A 11 -20.66 9.29 -12.19
C ALA A 11 -20.76 10.24 -11.00
N LYS A 12 -21.69 11.20 -11.04
CA LYS A 12 -21.94 12.12 -9.94
C LYS A 12 -22.41 11.39 -8.66
N ALA A 13 -23.29 10.39 -8.79
CA ALA A 13 -23.81 9.64 -7.64
C ALA A 13 -22.71 8.86 -6.90
N PHE A 14 -21.68 8.42 -7.60
CA PHE A 14 -20.54 7.68 -7.05
C PHE A 14 -19.27 8.55 -6.86
N GLU A 15 -19.32 9.83 -7.18
CA GLU A 15 -18.11 10.69 -7.19
C GLU A 15 -17.01 10.10 -8.08
N ALA A 16 -17.39 9.53 -9.22
CA ALA A 16 -16.47 8.90 -10.13
C ALA A 16 -15.74 9.95 -11.00
N PRO A 17 -14.42 9.75 -11.31
CA PRO A 17 -13.67 10.64 -12.17
C PRO A 17 -14.08 10.48 -13.64
N ASP A 18 -13.70 11.44 -14.47
CA ASP A 18 -14.02 11.45 -15.90
C ASP A 18 -13.47 10.21 -16.62
N GLU A 19 -12.33 9.70 -16.20
CA GLU A 19 -11.67 8.50 -16.74
C GLU A 19 -12.50 7.22 -16.55
N ALA A 20 -13.42 7.21 -15.58
CA ALA A 20 -14.28 6.06 -15.28
C ALA A 20 -15.61 6.10 -16.05
N ILE A 21 -16.05 7.25 -16.59
CA ILE A 21 -17.43 7.48 -17.08
C ILE A 21 -17.83 6.45 -18.15
N ASP A 22 -16.93 6.15 -19.09
CA ASP A 22 -17.24 5.23 -20.17
C ASP A 22 -17.17 3.74 -19.76
N TYR A 23 -16.74 3.46 -18.52
CA TYR A 23 -16.56 2.11 -17.99
C TYR A 23 -17.38 1.84 -16.74
N LEU A 24 -18.34 2.70 -16.39
CA LEU A 24 -19.14 2.55 -15.17
C LEU A 24 -19.88 1.22 -15.07
N GLU A 25 -20.28 0.64 -16.20
CA GLU A 25 -20.93 -0.68 -16.28
C GLU A 25 -20.00 -1.85 -15.89
N VAL A 26 -18.69 -1.66 -15.93
CA VAL A 26 -17.72 -2.65 -15.43
C VAL A 26 -17.68 -2.66 -13.90
N PHE A 27 -17.80 -1.49 -13.30
CA PHE A 27 -17.74 -1.32 -11.85
C PHE A 27 -19.08 -1.56 -11.16
N TYR A 28 -20.18 -1.23 -11.81
CA TYR A 28 -21.53 -1.23 -11.23
C TYR A 28 -22.53 -1.88 -12.17
N THR A 29 -23.36 -2.77 -11.65
CA THR A 29 -24.48 -3.32 -12.41
C THR A 29 -25.51 -2.22 -12.70
N PRO A 30 -26.38 -2.39 -13.73
CA PRO A 30 -27.44 -1.42 -14.01
C PRO A 30 -28.37 -1.15 -12.82
N ALA A 31 -28.63 -2.18 -12.00
CA ALA A 31 -29.45 -2.03 -10.78
C ALA A 31 -28.74 -1.18 -9.70
N GLU A 32 -27.44 -1.35 -9.53
CA GLU A 32 -26.64 -0.55 -8.59
C GLU A 32 -26.52 0.91 -9.04
N GLN A 33 -26.39 1.15 -10.35
CA GLN A 33 -26.39 2.50 -10.92
C GLN A 33 -27.76 3.21 -10.69
N ALA A 34 -28.86 2.53 -11.00
CA ALA A 34 -30.20 3.07 -10.78
C ALA A 34 -30.46 3.33 -9.29
N PHE A 35 -30.04 2.41 -8.43
CA PHE A 35 -30.14 2.56 -6.98
C PHE A 35 -29.37 3.80 -6.50
N ALA A 36 -28.11 3.95 -6.88
CA ALA A 36 -27.30 5.06 -6.41
C ALA A 36 -27.84 6.43 -6.85
N VAL A 37 -28.32 6.53 -8.11
CA VAL A 37 -28.93 7.76 -8.62
C VAL A 37 -30.23 8.10 -7.88
N SER A 38 -31.05 7.09 -7.56
CA SER A 38 -32.32 7.30 -6.82
C SER A 38 -32.10 7.57 -5.33
N GLN A 39 -31.10 6.91 -4.72
CA GLN A 39 -30.83 7.01 -3.28
C GLN A 39 -30.14 8.31 -2.90
N GLY A 40 -29.23 8.80 -3.77
CA GLY A 40 -28.45 10.00 -3.49
C GLY A 40 -27.64 9.87 -2.19
N SER A 41 -27.74 10.87 -1.31
CA SER A 41 -27.04 10.89 -0.01
C SER A 41 -27.81 10.31 1.16
N MET A 42 -29.01 9.74 0.93
CA MET A 42 -29.83 9.20 2.00
C MET A 42 -29.22 7.93 2.59
N GLU A 43 -29.28 7.83 3.92
CA GLU A 43 -28.93 6.61 4.65
C GLU A 43 -30.08 5.60 4.58
N PHE A 44 -29.75 4.32 4.68
CA PHE A 44 -30.72 3.22 4.65
C PHE A 44 -30.19 2.02 5.44
N THR A 45 -31.10 1.12 5.80
CA THR A 45 -30.79 -0.14 6.49
C THR A 45 -30.90 -1.34 5.55
N GLU A 46 -30.41 -2.50 5.97
CA GLU A 46 -30.57 -3.75 5.22
C GLU A 46 -32.05 -4.19 5.14
N GLU A 47 -32.87 -3.80 6.11
CA GLU A 47 -34.31 -4.08 6.08
C GLU A 47 -35.00 -3.30 4.95
N GLU A 48 -34.61 -2.04 4.73
CA GLU A 48 -35.09 -1.18 3.64
C GLU A 48 -34.52 -1.59 2.26
N VAL A 49 -33.27 -2.05 2.25
CA VAL A 49 -32.55 -2.45 1.04
C VAL A 49 -31.90 -3.82 1.26
N PRO A 50 -32.58 -4.92 0.98
CA PRO A 50 -32.09 -6.28 1.24
C PRO A 50 -30.76 -6.64 0.55
N ALA A 51 -30.35 -5.90 -0.49
CA ALA A 51 -29.06 -6.09 -1.18
C ALA A 51 -27.89 -5.33 -0.52
N ALA A 52 -28.14 -4.56 0.57
CA ALA A 52 -27.15 -3.68 1.18
C ALA A 52 -25.87 -4.41 1.58
N SER A 53 -25.94 -5.58 2.21
CA SER A 53 -24.74 -6.34 2.61
C SER A 53 -23.94 -6.85 1.41
N THR A 54 -24.60 -7.27 0.33
CA THR A 54 -23.91 -7.67 -0.93
C THR A 54 -23.23 -6.47 -1.60
N MET A 55 -23.92 -5.35 -1.70
CA MET A 55 -23.38 -4.10 -2.23
C MET A 55 -22.24 -3.57 -1.35
N HIS A 56 -22.35 -3.72 -0.02
CA HIS A 56 -21.30 -3.34 0.92
C HIS A 56 -20.02 -4.17 0.68
N ARG A 57 -20.15 -5.49 0.53
CA ARG A 57 -19.01 -6.37 0.24
C ARG A 57 -18.29 -5.97 -1.05
N ARG A 58 -19.02 -5.50 -2.05
CA ARG A 58 -18.48 -5.02 -3.33
C ARG A 58 -17.95 -3.58 -3.28
N GLY A 59 -18.13 -2.84 -2.21
CA GLY A 59 -17.74 -1.44 -2.10
C GLY A 59 -18.69 -0.45 -2.81
N VAL A 60 -19.87 -0.91 -3.27
CA VAL A 60 -20.91 -0.07 -3.89
C VAL A 60 -21.56 0.84 -2.85
N VAL A 61 -21.73 0.33 -1.64
CA VAL A 61 -22.19 1.10 -0.49
C VAL A 61 -21.17 1.04 0.64
N ALA A 62 -21.22 2.01 1.53
CA ALA A 62 -20.40 2.11 2.72
C ALA A 62 -21.28 2.05 3.98
N ALA A 63 -20.81 1.34 5.00
CA ALA A 63 -21.42 1.42 6.32
C ALA A 63 -21.19 2.80 6.93
N VAL A 64 -22.19 3.35 7.58
CA VAL A 64 -22.10 4.63 8.30
C VAL A 64 -21.38 4.39 9.63
N GLU A 65 -20.33 5.16 9.91
CA GLU A 65 -19.63 5.09 11.19
C GLU A 65 -20.61 5.40 12.33
N ASP A 66 -20.43 4.72 13.45
CA ASP A 66 -21.26 4.85 14.66
C ASP A 66 -22.76 4.51 14.50
N LYS A 67 -23.19 3.99 13.34
CA LYS A 67 -24.55 3.53 13.08
C LYS A 67 -24.56 2.07 12.57
N PRO A 68 -24.47 1.06 13.45
CA PRO A 68 -24.45 -0.34 13.03
C PRO A 68 -25.68 -0.70 12.18
N GLY A 69 -25.46 -1.36 11.03
CA GLY A 69 -26.54 -1.77 10.13
C GLY A 69 -27.08 -0.66 9.22
N VAL A 70 -26.52 0.55 9.28
CA VAL A 70 -26.88 1.67 8.42
C VAL A 70 -25.82 1.85 7.33
N TYR A 71 -26.28 2.09 6.11
CA TYR A 71 -25.45 2.23 4.92
C TYR A 71 -25.77 3.53 4.18
N ARG A 72 -24.86 3.93 3.32
CA ARG A 72 -25.05 4.99 2.32
C ARG A 72 -24.37 4.60 1.01
N VAL A 73 -24.70 5.26 -0.08
CA VAL A 73 -23.97 5.08 -1.35
C VAL A 73 -22.48 5.33 -1.13
N GLY A 74 -21.64 4.44 -1.63
CA GLY A 74 -20.19 4.54 -1.54
C GLY A 74 -19.63 5.49 -2.61
N THR A 75 -18.36 5.88 -2.47
CA THR A 75 -17.64 6.65 -3.50
C THR A 75 -16.94 5.70 -4.47
N PHE A 76 -16.64 6.18 -5.67
CA PHE A 76 -15.83 5.44 -6.64
C PHE A 76 -14.42 5.15 -6.10
N TYR A 77 -13.88 6.05 -5.27
CA TYR A 77 -12.60 5.81 -4.58
C TYR A 77 -12.61 4.51 -3.77
N ASN A 78 -13.64 4.33 -2.93
CA ASN A 78 -13.78 3.11 -2.12
C ASN A 78 -14.18 1.88 -2.96
N ARG A 79 -14.85 2.09 -4.10
CA ARG A 79 -15.20 1.00 -5.02
C ARG A 79 -13.99 0.48 -5.76
N LEU A 80 -13.09 1.36 -6.18
CA LEU A 80 -11.97 1.02 -7.04
C LEU A 80 -10.96 0.09 -6.35
N ASP A 81 -10.60 0.35 -5.09
CA ASP A 81 -9.70 -0.52 -4.35
C ASP A 81 -10.33 -1.89 -4.06
N VAL A 82 -11.60 -1.91 -3.67
CA VAL A 82 -12.36 -3.16 -3.48
C VAL A 82 -12.46 -3.94 -4.78
N PHE A 83 -12.75 -3.27 -5.91
CA PHE A 83 -12.86 -3.89 -7.22
C PHE A 83 -11.54 -4.54 -7.66
N ALA A 84 -10.45 -3.80 -7.60
CA ALA A 84 -9.13 -4.29 -7.98
C ALA A 84 -8.65 -5.48 -7.12
N VAL A 85 -9.15 -5.59 -5.88
CA VAL A 85 -8.84 -6.68 -4.95
C VAL A 85 -9.74 -7.89 -5.15
N SER A 86 -11.06 -7.69 -5.30
CA SER A 86 -12.06 -8.76 -5.29
C SER A 86 -12.54 -9.21 -6.67
N GLU A 87 -12.43 -8.35 -7.68
CA GLU A 87 -12.88 -8.58 -9.05
C GLU A 87 -11.70 -8.44 -10.04
N GLN A 88 -10.56 -9.06 -9.70
CA GLN A 88 -9.27 -8.90 -10.39
C GLN A 88 -9.31 -9.22 -11.90
N GLU A 89 -10.11 -10.20 -12.31
CA GLU A 89 -10.24 -10.56 -13.72
C GLU A 89 -10.89 -9.43 -14.51
N ALA A 90 -11.97 -8.86 -13.99
CA ALA A 90 -12.65 -7.73 -14.60
C ALA A 90 -11.76 -6.48 -14.63
N TRP A 91 -11.00 -6.22 -13.53
CA TRP A 91 -10.01 -5.14 -13.50
C TRP A 91 -8.96 -5.29 -14.60
N ARG A 92 -8.39 -6.48 -14.74
CA ARG A 92 -7.34 -6.75 -15.74
C ARG A 92 -7.85 -6.81 -17.17
N ALA A 93 -9.14 -7.02 -17.38
CA ALA A 93 -9.78 -6.98 -18.70
C ALA A 93 -9.99 -5.56 -19.22
N LEU A 94 -9.93 -4.54 -18.37
CA LEU A 94 -9.95 -3.14 -18.81
C LEU A 94 -8.70 -2.82 -19.66
N PRO A 95 -8.82 -1.90 -20.64
CA PRO A 95 -7.67 -1.39 -21.39
C PRO A 95 -6.57 -0.88 -20.43
N THR A 96 -5.31 -1.07 -20.81
CA THR A 96 -4.17 -0.68 -19.96
C THR A 96 -4.18 0.82 -19.66
N GLU A 97 -4.44 1.64 -20.68
CA GLU A 97 -4.53 3.10 -20.57
C GLU A 97 -5.61 3.54 -19.56
N VAL A 98 -6.72 2.83 -19.47
CA VAL A 98 -7.80 3.11 -18.50
C VAL A 98 -7.35 2.73 -17.08
N ARG A 99 -6.72 1.57 -16.93
CA ARG A 99 -6.18 1.12 -15.63
C ARG A 99 -5.10 2.07 -15.12
N ASP A 100 -4.22 2.53 -16.01
CA ASP A 100 -3.14 3.46 -15.65
C ASP A 100 -3.72 4.82 -15.25
N ALA A 101 -4.70 5.34 -15.97
CA ALA A 101 -5.37 6.60 -15.64
C ALA A 101 -6.11 6.51 -14.29
N LEU A 102 -6.86 5.43 -14.05
CA LEU A 102 -7.57 5.22 -12.78
C LEU A 102 -6.62 4.98 -11.59
N ASN A 103 -5.52 4.27 -11.81
CA ASN A 103 -4.48 4.09 -10.79
C ASN A 103 -3.80 5.42 -10.45
N GLU A 104 -3.51 6.25 -11.45
CA GLU A 104 -2.94 7.58 -11.26
C GLU A 104 -3.91 8.49 -10.50
N TRP A 105 -5.19 8.51 -10.89
CA TRP A 105 -6.23 9.27 -10.20
C TRP A 105 -6.33 8.86 -8.71
N TYR A 106 -6.36 7.55 -8.45
CA TYR A 106 -6.44 7.01 -7.08
C TYR A 106 -5.21 7.40 -6.26
N ARG A 107 -4.03 7.29 -6.85
CA ARG A 107 -2.75 7.68 -6.24
C ARG A 107 -2.69 9.19 -5.97
N ALA A 108 -3.13 10.02 -6.93
CA ALA A 108 -3.17 11.46 -6.76
C ALA A 108 -4.06 11.87 -5.59
N ALA A 109 -5.26 11.29 -5.48
CA ALA A 109 -6.16 11.52 -4.35
C ALA A 109 -5.51 11.15 -2.99
N TYR A 110 -4.77 10.03 -2.94
CA TYR A 110 -4.02 9.63 -1.75
C TYR A 110 -2.91 10.64 -1.40
N ILE A 111 -2.14 11.09 -2.40
CA ILE A 111 -1.05 12.07 -2.21
C ILE A 111 -1.62 13.43 -1.77
N ASP A 112 -2.74 13.86 -2.34
CA ASP A 112 -3.39 15.12 -1.95
C ASP A 112 -3.93 15.05 -0.52
N TRP A 113 -4.46 13.89 -0.12
CA TRP A 113 -4.80 13.66 1.29
C TRP A 113 -3.55 13.76 2.19
N LEU A 114 -2.43 13.13 1.82
CA LEU A 114 -1.18 13.22 2.57
C LEU A 114 -0.72 14.68 2.75
N LYS A 115 -0.80 15.49 1.68
CA LYS A 115 -0.45 16.92 1.70
C LYS A 115 -1.39 17.77 2.58
N SER A 116 -2.62 17.31 2.74
CA SER A 116 -3.63 18.02 3.56
C SER A 116 -3.45 17.79 5.07
N VAL A 117 -2.68 16.77 5.46
CA VAL A 117 -2.40 16.49 6.87
C VAL A 117 -1.34 17.49 7.37
N PRO A 118 -1.61 18.20 8.49
CA PRO A 118 -0.74 19.30 8.96
C PRO A 118 0.66 18.88 9.37
N ASP A 119 0.91 17.59 9.56
CA ASP A 119 2.16 17.05 10.09
C ASP A 119 3.01 16.43 8.97
N ALA A 120 4.32 16.65 8.99
CA ALA A 120 5.25 16.02 8.05
C ALA A 120 5.30 14.48 8.18
N ALA A 121 4.63 13.91 9.17
CA ALA A 121 4.46 12.47 9.39
C ALA A 121 2.95 12.15 9.49
N PRO A 122 2.22 12.10 8.37
CA PRO A 122 0.77 11.98 8.36
C PRO A 122 0.24 10.67 9.00
N THR A 123 1.09 9.65 9.06
CA THR A 123 0.78 8.36 9.69
C THR A 123 1.97 7.88 10.51
N ARG A 124 1.77 6.87 11.37
CA ARG A 124 2.84 6.25 12.16
C ARG A 124 3.52 5.09 11.45
N ASP A 125 3.55 5.11 10.12
CA ASP A 125 4.23 4.09 9.35
C ASP A 125 5.72 4.09 9.62
N THR A 126 6.24 2.92 9.98
CA THR A 126 7.66 2.71 10.28
C THR A 126 8.21 1.62 9.38
N VAL A 127 9.31 1.86 8.71
CA VAL A 127 10.04 0.83 7.96
C VAL A 127 10.76 -0.07 8.95
N LEU A 128 10.53 -1.37 8.84
CA LEU A 128 11.08 -2.39 9.72
C LEU A 128 11.94 -3.38 8.92
N THR A 129 12.93 -3.95 9.58
CA THR A 129 13.61 -5.17 9.11
C THR A 129 12.68 -6.37 9.22
N LEU A 130 13.09 -7.52 8.63
CA LEU A 130 12.34 -8.78 8.78
C LEU A 130 12.15 -9.13 10.27
N ASP A 131 13.24 -9.12 11.05
CA ASP A 131 13.20 -9.54 12.46
C ASP A 131 12.32 -8.61 13.30
N GLU A 132 12.45 -7.28 13.15
CA GLU A 132 11.59 -6.30 13.83
C GLU A 132 10.11 -6.47 13.43
N THR A 133 9.84 -6.85 12.18
CA THR A 133 8.46 -7.12 11.72
C THR A 133 7.90 -8.37 12.39
N LEU A 134 8.70 -9.43 12.57
CA LEU A 134 8.28 -10.64 13.27
C LEU A 134 8.03 -10.35 14.74
N GLU A 135 8.89 -9.56 15.40
CA GLU A 135 8.70 -9.10 16.78
C GLU A 135 7.45 -8.23 16.91
N PHE A 136 7.19 -7.33 15.95
CA PHE A 136 5.96 -6.53 15.91
C PHE A 136 4.71 -7.41 15.88
N ILE A 137 4.70 -8.52 15.11
CA ILE A 137 3.58 -9.47 15.08
C ILE A 137 3.42 -10.14 16.46
N ASP A 138 4.51 -10.55 17.10
CA ASP A 138 4.47 -11.21 18.41
C ASP A 138 3.91 -10.29 19.50
N ALA A 139 4.22 -9.01 19.44
CA ALA A 139 3.76 -8.01 20.38
C ALA A 139 2.27 -7.63 20.23
N GLN A 140 1.62 -7.97 19.10
CA GLN A 140 0.20 -7.63 18.90
C GLN A 140 -0.72 -8.58 19.69
N GLU A 141 -1.68 -7.99 20.41
CA GLU A 141 -2.76 -8.76 21.07
C GLU A 141 -4.01 -8.89 20.19
N ARG A 142 -4.14 -8.03 19.20
CA ARG A 142 -5.29 -7.99 18.28
C ARG A 142 -5.20 -9.11 17.23
N PRO A 143 -6.35 -9.63 16.76
CA PRO A 143 -6.37 -10.61 15.68
C PRO A 143 -5.81 -10.01 14.39
N VAL A 144 -5.03 -10.80 13.67
CA VAL A 144 -4.43 -10.44 12.39
C VAL A 144 -5.19 -11.07 11.23
N PHE A 145 -5.33 -10.31 10.15
CA PHE A 145 -6.01 -10.76 8.94
C PHE A 145 -5.14 -10.52 7.71
N LEU A 146 -5.12 -11.51 6.82
CA LEU A 146 -4.47 -11.41 5.51
C LEU A 146 -5.43 -10.79 4.50
N SER A 147 -4.99 -9.74 3.85
CA SER A 147 -5.67 -9.06 2.75
C SER A 147 -4.82 -9.06 1.48
N THR A 148 -5.46 -8.85 0.35
CA THR A 148 -4.76 -8.55 -0.90
C THR A 148 -4.28 -7.09 -0.87
N CYS A 149 -3.10 -6.83 -1.39
CA CYS A 149 -2.54 -5.49 -1.53
C CYS A 149 -3.28 -4.72 -2.63
N ASP A 150 -3.98 -3.67 -2.28
CA ASP A 150 -4.70 -2.77 -3.18
C ASP A 150 -3.77 -2.01 -4.14
N CYS A 151 -2.74 -1.35 -3.62
CA CYS A 151 -1.75 -0.62 -4.43
C CYS A 151 -1.20 -1.48 -5.57
N ARG A 152 -0.78 -2.72 -5.26
CA ARG A 152 -0.19 -3.62 -6.24
C ARG A 152 -1.23 -4.27 -7.16
N SER A 153 -2.46 -4.43 -6.68
CA SER A 153 -3.57 -4.91 -7.50
C SER A 153 -3.99 -3.87 -8.54
N LEU A 154 -4.00 -2.59 -8.17
CA LEU A 154 -4.28 -1.46 -9.06
C LEU A 154 -3.17 -1.27 -10.10
N ALA A 155 -1.92 -1.19 -9.69
CA ALA A 155 -0.78 -0.98 -10.60
C ALA A 155 -0.50 -2.19 -11.50
N GLY A 156 -0.46 -3.40 -10.94
CA GLY A 156 -0.49 -4.68 -11.68
C GLY A 156 0.80 -5.15 -12.33
N ASP A 157 1.89 -4.40 -12.30
CA ASP A 157 3.05 -4.58 -13.21
C ASP A 157 4.35 -5.04 -12.56
N CYS A 158 4.50 -4.96 -11.24
CA CYS A 158 5.76 -5.35 -10.59
C CYS A 158 6.00 -6.88 -10.48
N GLY A 159 5.03 -7.72 -10.83
CA GLY A 159 5.15 -9.18 -10.79
C GLY A 159 5.30 -9.80 -9.41
N LYS A 160 5.23 -9.01 -8.33
CA LYS A 160 5.36 -9.49 -6.95
C LYS A 160 4.01 -9.98 -6.39
N PRO A 161 4.01 -10.87 -5.37
CA PRO A 161 2.77 -11.39 -4.80
C PRO A 161 1.89 -10.26 -4.26
N THR A 162 0.58 -10.35 -4.51
CA THR A 162 -0.39 -9.35 -4.03
C THR A 162 -1.00 -9.71 -2.69
N ARG A 163 -1.15 -11.01 -2.36
CA ARG A 163 -1.76 -11.47 -1.11
C ARG A 163 -0.73 -11.43 0.03
N THR A 164 -0.42 -10.23 0.49
CA THR A 164 0.68 -9.97 1.44
C THR A 164 0.36 -8.92 2.50
N CYS A 165 -0.71 -8.14 2.39
CA CYS A 165 -1.04 -7.14 3.39
C CYS A 165 -1.64 -7.79 4.65
N LEU A 166 -1.10 -7.44 5.83
CA LEU A 166 -1.64 -7.86 7.11
C LEU A 166 -2.35 -6.68 7.75
N THR A 167 -3.59 -6.88 8.22
CA THR A 167 -4.37 -5.83 8.85
C THR A 167 -4.86 -6.22 10.23
N TYR A 168 -4.88 -5.24 11.12
CA TYR A 168 -5.50 -5.31 12.45
C TYR A 168 -6.81 -4.47 12.49
N LYS A 169 -7.21 -3.87 11.37
CA LYS A 169 -8.44 -3.08 11.27
C LYS A 169 -9.67 -3.96 11.42
N THR A 170 -10.64 -3.49 12.20
CA THR A 170 -11.91 -4.18 12.44
C THR A 170 -13.13 -3.37 12.01
N GLY A 171 -12.93 -2.13 11.52
CA GLY A 171 -14.04 -1.26 11.06
C GLY A 171 -14.84 -1.88 9.92
N ALA A 172 -16.13 -1.58 9.86
CA ALA A 172 -17.07 -2.14 8.90
C ALA A 172 -16.62 -1.98 7.45
N ASN A 173 -16.05 -0.82 7.09
CA ASN A 173 -15.58 -0.52 5.73
C ASN A 173 -14.18 -1.05 5.40
N SER A 174 -13.48 -1.70 6.34
CA SER A 174 -12.21 -2.37 6.07
C SER A 174 -12.42 -3.62 5.19
N PHE A 175 -11.36 -4.11 4.54
CA PHE A 175 -11.44 -5.38 3.81
C PHE A 175 -11.92 -6.55 4.69
N ARG A 176 -11.56 -6.55 5.99
CA ARG A 176 -12.12 -7.51 6.94
C ARG A 176 -13.62 -7.32 7.13
N GLY A 177 -14.08 -6.09 7.39
CA GLY A 177 -15.49 -5.78 7.57
C GLY A 177 -16.35 -6.13 6.34
N ARG A 178 -15.77 -6.01 5.15
CA ARG A 178 -16.38 -6.42 3.87
C ARG A 178 -16.26 -7.93 3.59
N GLY A 179 -15.64 -8.73 4.47
CA GLY A 179 -15.45 -10.17 4.27
C GLY A 179 -14.42 -10.53 3.19
N LEU A 180 -13.45 -9.66 2.92
CA LEU A 180 -12.40 -9.82 1.90
C LEU A 180 -11.04 -10.22 2.48
N SER A 181 -10.99 -10.48 3.79
CA SER A 181 -9.75 -10.85 4.49
C SER A 181 -9.89 -12.22 5.15
N GLN A 182 -8.76 -12.91 5.33
CA GLN A 182 -8.66 -14.20 5.98
C GLN A 182 -8.02 -14.02 7.37
N ALA A 183 -8.64 -14.54 8.42
CA ALA A 183 -8.02 -14.59 9.74
C ALA A 183 -6.80 -15.51 9.72
N LEU A 184 -5.74 -15.09 10.40
CA LEU A 184 -4.50 -15.85 10.56
C LEU A 184 -4.13 -15.99 12.03
N THR A 185 -3.40 -17.05 12.36
CA THR A 185 -2.56 -17.12 13.56
C THR A 185 -1.32 -16.22 13.40
N LYS A 186 -0.65 -15.90 14.51
CA LYS A 186 0.61 -15.15 14.45
C LYS A 186 1.68 -15.86 13.62
N ASP A 187 1.77 -17.18 13.72
CA ASP A 187 2.76 -17.98 12.97
C ASP A 187 2.48 -17.96 11.47
N GLU A 188 1.22 -18.07 11.05
CA GLU A 188 0.83 -17.91 9.65
C GLU A 188 1.14 -16.49 9.14
N ALA A 189 0.89 -15.46 9.95
CA ALA A 189 1.22 -14.07 9.61
C ALA A 189 2.74 -13.87 9.42
N LYS A 190 3.56 -14.44 10.32
CA LYS A 190 5.03 -14.43 10.19
C LYS A 190 5.48 -15.14 8.92
N GLU A 191 4.84 -16.23 8.55
CA GLU A 191 5.17 -16.95 7.32
C GLU A 191 4.82 -16.13 6.06
N VAL A 192 3.72 -15.35 6.08
CA VAL A 192 3.40 -14.38 5.02
C VAL A 192 4.52 -13.34 4.88
N VAL A 193 5.00 -12.80 6.00
CA VAL A 193 6.09 -11.80 6.01
C VAL A 193 7.39 -12.40 5.47
N ARG A 194 7.77 -13.62 5.91
CA ARG A 194 8.98 -14.30 5.40
C ARG A 194 8.92 -14.55 3.89
N LYS A 195 7.75 -14.96 3.38
CA LYS A 195 7.55 -15.13 1.93
C LYS A 195 7.62 -13.80 1.17
N ALA A 196 7.08 -12.74 1.76
CA ALA A 196 7.15 -11.39 1.21
C ALA A 196 8.60 -10.88 1.18
N ASP A 197 9.36 -11.06 2.26
CA ASP A 197 10.78 -10.75 2.31
C ASP A 197 11.54 -11.51 1.21
N LYS A 198 11.36 -12.82 1.11
CA LYS A 198 11.99 -13.65 0.08
C LYS A 198 11.66 -13.15 -1.34
N ALA A 199 10.44 -12.66 -1.57
CA ALA A 199 10.03 -12.05 -2.84
C ALA A 199 10.60 -10.64 -3.06
N GLY A 200 11.36 -10.09 -2.11
CA GLY A 200 11.97 -8.76 -2.19
C GLY A 200 11.03 -7.62 -1.84
N LEU A 201 10.08 -7.84 -0.96
CA LEU A 201 9.21 -6.80 -0.43
C LEU A 201 9.79 -6.23 0.87
N MET A 202 9.77 -4.92 0.99
CA MET A 202 10.12 -4.17 2.21
C MET A 202 8.95 -4.23 3.19
N HIS A 203 9.21 -4.16 4.48
CA HIS A 203 8.19 -4.19 5.51
C HIS A 203 7.98 -2.81 6.10
N THR A 204 6.71 -2.39 6.21
CA THR A 204 6.32 -1.21 7.00
C THR A 204 5.18 -1.59 7.92
N ALA A 205 5.20 -1.06 9.13
CA ALA A 205 4.16 -1.31 10.11
C ALA A 205 3.62 0.01 10.69
N ASN A 206 2.34 0.00 11.02
CA ASN A 206 1.66 1.00 11.81
C ASN A 206 0.63 0.32 12.73
N PRO A 207 -0.06 1.05 13.64
CA PRO A 207 -1.04 0.43 14.53
C PRO A 207 -2.17 -0.34 13.82
N ASN A 208 -2.42 -0.09 12.54
CA ASN A 208 -3.52 -0.69 11.78
C ASN A 208 -3.11 -1.88 10.91
N GLY A 209 -1.81 -2.12 10.72
CA GLY A 209 -1.38 -3.21 9.86
C GLY A 209 0.11 -3.24 9.55
N ILE A 210 0.46 -4.23 8.74
CA ILE A 210 1.79 -4.40 8.15
C ILE A 210 1.61 -4.44 6.63
N CYS A 211 2.28 -3.52 5.94
CA CYS A 211 2.39 -3.54 4.50
C CYS A 211 3.70 -4.23 4.08
N ASN A 212 3.63 -5.01 3.01
CA ASN A 212 4.79 -5.61 2.37
C ASN A 212 5.00 -4.92 1.02
N CYS A 213 5.87 -3.93 1.00
CA CYS A 213 5.96 -2.87 0.00
C CYS A 213 6.97 -3.17 -1.11
N CYS A 214 6.65 -2.78 -2.33
CA CYS A 214 7.62 -2.60 -3.41
C CYS A 214 8.00 -1.12 -3.56
N GLY A 215 8.98 -0.80 -4.39
CA GLY A 215 9.40 0.59 -4.61
C GLY A 215 8.60 1.32 -5.70
N ASP A 216 7.84 0.59 -6.49
CA ASP A 216 7.22 1.02 -7.76
C ASP A 216 5.70 1.12 -7.71
N CYS A 217 5.01 0.25 -6.96
CA CYS A 217 3.54 0.25 -6.89
C CYS A 217 3.01 0.79 -5.55
N CYS A 218 3.82 0.77 -4.49
CA CYS A 218 3.35 1.07 -3.14
C CYS A 218 3.05 2.55 -2.96
N PHE A 219 1.80 2.89 -2.67
CA PHE A 219 1.38 4.29 -2.47
C PHE A 219 2.11 4.97 -1.31
N LEU A 220 2.47 4.23 -0.25
CA LEU A 220 3.29 4.76 0.84
C LEU A 220 4.66 5.24 0.32
N MET A 221 5.36 4.42 -0.48
CA MET A 221 6.67 4.75 -1.01
C MET A 221 6.60 5.86 -2.08
N LEU A 222 5.57 5.82 -2.92
CA LEU A 222 5.31 6.88 -3.90
C LEU A 222 4.89 8.19 -3.22
N GLY A 223 4.12 8.11 -2.13
CA GLY A 223 3.78 9.26 -1.28
C GLY A 223 5.02 9.89 -0.64
N MET A 224 5.93 9.07 -0.09
CA MET A 224 7.23 9.53 0.42
C MET A 224 8.01 10.33 -0.63
N GLN A 225 8.08 9.81 -1.85
CA GLN A 225 8.75 10.48 -2.96
C GLN A 225 8.06 11.80 -3.35
N ALA A 226 6.73 11.79 -3.45
CA ALA A 226 5.95 12.98 -3.81
C ALA A 226 5.99 14.09 -2.75
N LEU A 227 6.17 13.72 -1.48
CA LEU A 227 6.33 14.66 -0.35
C LEU A 227 7.79 15.06 -0.11
N GLU A 228 8.74 14.48 -0.85
CA GLU A 228 10.18 14.65 -0.61
C GLU A 228 10.56 14.36 0.86
N SER A 229 9.83 13.43 1.50
CA SER A 229 9.93 13.14 2.94
C SER A 229 10.91 12.01 3.28
N GLN A 230 11.86 11.72 2.40
CA GLN A 230 12.91 10.74 2.62
C GLN A 230 13.66 11.01 3.93
N GLY A 231 13.78 9.99 4.76
CA GLY A 231 14.40 10.12 6.09
C GLY A 231 13.45 10.58 7.19
N VAL A 232 12.31 11.15 6.87
CA VAL A 232 11.31 11.70 7.79
C VAL A 232 10.10 10.78 7.91
N TRP A 233 9.39 10.58 6.79
CA TRP A 233 8.19 9.74 6.72
C TRP A 233 8.21 8.88 5.44
N PRO A 234 7.87 7.57 5.53
CA PRO A 234 7.66 6.80 6.76
C PRO A 234 8.87 6.86 7.71
N ILE A 235 8.69 6.57 8.98
CA ILE A 235 9.79 6.54 9.96
C ILE A 235 10.82 5.49 9.50
N GLN A 236 12.07 5.87 9.44
CA GLN A 236 13.18 5.07 8.94
C GLN A 236 14.28 4.96 10.01
N PRO A 237 14.20 3.98 10.91
CA PRO A 237 15.14 3.87 12.04
C PRO A 237 16.57 3.60 11.58
N HIS A 238 16.72 2.97 10.42
CA HIS A 238 18.01 2.47 9.95
C HIS A 238 18.43 3.08 8.62
N VAL A 239 19.72 2.98 8.34
CA VAL A 239 20.34 3.27 7.03
C VAL A 239 21.43 2.25 6.75
N VAL A 240 21.64 1.90 5.48
CA VAL A 240 22.69 0.97 5.09
C VAL A 240 24.08 1.59 5.27
N SER A 241 25.01 0.81 5.80
CA SER A 241 26.44 1.04 5.80
C SER A 241 27.12 0.05 4.84
N PHE A 242 28.13 0.48 4.11
CA PHE A 242 28.79 -0.29 3.08
C PHE A 242 30.31 -0.32 3.29
N ASP A 243 30.85 -1.52 3.34
CA ASP A 243 32.30 -1.78 3.34
C ASP A 243 32.75 -2.13 1.91
N ALA A 244 33.42 -1.17 1.28
CA ALA A 244 33.93 -1.32 -0.08
C ALA A 244 35.07 -2.33 -0.16
N ASP A 245 35.84 -2.51 0.91
CA ASP A 245 37.03 -3.40 0.91
C ASP A 245 36.59 -4.87 0.96
N THR A 246 35.59 -5.19 1.73
CA THR A 246 34.98 -6.53 1.83
C THR A 246 34.12 -6.88 0.60
N CYS A 247 33.57 -5.89 -0.11
CA CYS A 247 32.65 -6.11 -1.23
C CYS A 247 33.33 -6.82 -2.40
N VAL A 248 32.73 -7.87 -2.94
CA VAL A 248 33.20 -8.63 -4.11
C VAL A 248 32.58 -8.20 -5.45
N GLY A 249 31.76 -7.16 -5.49
CA GLY A 249 31.14 -6.63 -6.71
C GLY A 249 30.09 -7.54 -7.37
N CYS A 250 29.50 -8.49 -6.63
CA CYS A 250 28.57 -9.48 -7.19
C CYS A 250 27.24 -8.92 -7.69
N GLY A 251 26.83 -7.72 -7.22
CA GLY A 251 25.60 -7.02 -7.63
C GLY A 251 24.30 -7.58 -7.08
N ARG A 252 24.32 -8.49 -6.08
CA ARG A 252 23.08 -9.00 -5.46
C ARG A 252 22.26 -7.89 -4.79
N CYS A 253 22.92 -6.94 -4.12
CA CYS A 253 22.28 -5.77 -3.51
C CYS A 253 21.59 -4.88 -4.54
N VAL A 254 22.14 -4.72 -5.74
CA VAL A 254 21.53 -3.95 -6.84
C VAL A 254 20.17 -4.56 -7.25
N LYS A 255 20.15 -5.89 -7.40
CA LYS A 255 18.92 -6.61 -7.79
C LYS A 255 17.88 -6.67 -6.66
N ARG A 256 18.34 -6.59 -5.42
CA ARG A 256 17.49 -6.75 -4.24
C ARG A 256 16.88 -5.44 -3.76
N CYS A 257 17.51 -4.31 -4.04
CA CYS A 257 17.04 -3.00 -3.63
C CYS A 257 15.92 -2.50 -4.54
N ASN A 258 14.78 -2.18 -3.96
CA ASN A 258 13.62 -1.64 -4.68
C ASN A 258 13.72 -0.12 -4.94
N LEU A 259 14.72 0.57 -4.34
CA LEU A 259 14.79 2.03 -4.30
C LEU A 259 16.07 2.57 -5.00
N GLY A 260 16.80 1.73 -5.72
CA GLY A 260 17.94 2.16 -6.50
C GLY A 260 19.16 2.64 -5.69
N VAL A 261 19.28 2.24 -4.42
CA VAL A 261 20.40 2.62 -3.53
C VAL A 261 21.76 2.18 -4.08
N PHE A 262 21.80 1.11 -4.87
CA PHE A 262 23.04 0.49 -5.33
C PHE A 262 23.15 0.53 -6.85
N THR A 263 24.29 0.95 -7.36
CA THR A 263 24.63 0.87 -8.78
C THR A 263 25.87 0.01 -8.98
N ARG A 264 25.87 -0.83 -10.02
CA ARG A 264 27.01 -1.66 -10.40
C ARG A 264 27.71 -1.07 -11.62
N THR A 265 28.97 -0.69 -11.46
CA THR A 265 29.80 -0.09 -12.52
C THR A 265 31.04 -0.94 -12.78
N ALA A 266 31.72 -0.72 -13.90
CA ALA A 266 32.98 -1.37 -14.17
C ALA A 266 34.03 -0.94 -13.11
N ALA A 267 34.80 -1.90 -12.62
CA ALA A 267 35.88 -1.56 -11.72
C ALA A 267 37.04 -0.87 -12.47
N PRO A 268 37.86 -0.04 -11.80
CA PRO A 268 39.04 0.57 -12.41
C PRO A 268 40.01 -0.48 -12.99
N ALA A 269 40.73 -0.09 -14.02
CA ALA A 269 41.79 -0.94 -14.60
C ALA A 269 42.79 -1.36 -13.53
N GLY A 270 43.18 -2.64 -13.52
CA GLY A 270 44.06 -3.23 -12.52
C GLY A 270 43.40 -3.68 -11.23
N SER A 271 42.06 -3.50 -11.09
CA SER A 271 41.28 -4.03 -9.96
C SER A 271 41.23 -5.57 -10.01
N ARG A 272 41.31 -6.21 -8.84
CA ARG A 272 41.02 -7.65 -8.70
C ARG A 272 39.56 -8.03 -8.99
N ARG A 273 38.66 -7.04 -9.05
CA ARG A 273 37.24 -7.22 -9.29
C ARG A 273 36.90 -6.67 -10.66
N ALA A 274 35.98 -7.34 -11.37
CA ALA A 274 35.45 -6.84 -12.65
C ALA A 274 34.50 -5.65 -12.47
N PHE A 275 33.86 -5.57 -11.31
CA PHE A 275 32.83 -4.57 -10.99
C PHE A 275 33.02 -3.99 -9.59
N LYS A 276 32.60 -2.75 -9.43
CA LYS A 276 32.42 -2.09 -8.12
C LYS A 276 30.93 -1.80 -7.87
N ILE A 277 30.58 -1.66 -6.62
CA ILE A 277 29.24 -1.19 -6.19
C ILE A 277 29.41 0.25 -5.71
N GLU A 278 28.58 1.11 -6.22
CA GLU A 278 28.38 2.48 -5.73
C GLU A 278 27.10 2.53 -4.91
N VAL A 279 27.08 3.33 -3.86
CA VAL A 279 25.98 3.40 -2.89
C VAL A 279 25.53 4.84 -2.75
N ASP A 280 24.26 5.09 -3.07
CA ASP A 280 23.58 6.33 -2.74
C ASP A 280 22.63 6.09 -1.55
N ALA A 281 23.12 6.32 -0.35
CA ALA A 281 22.37 6.11 0.86
C ALA A 281 21.23 7.12 1.06
N SER A 282 21.14 8.19 0.25
CA SER A 282 20.03 9.15 0.31
C SER A 282 18.68 8.49 -0.02
N HIS A 283 18.67 7.47 -0.88
CA HIS A 283 17.49 6.69 -1.23
C HIS A 283 17.19 5.54 -0.25
N CYS A 284 18.06 5.28 0.71
CA CYS A 284 17.92 4.15 1.62
C CYS A 284 16.83 4.41 2.67
N VAL A 285 15.89 3.48 2.82
CA VAL A 285 14.87 3.49 3.87
C VAL A 285 15.18 2.55 5.05
N GLY A 286 16.32 1.82 5.00
CA GLY A 286 16.76 0.96 6.10
C GLY A 286 16.02 -0.38 6.23
N CYS A 287 15.39 -0.89 5.19
CA CYS A 287 14.57 -2.12 5.22
C CYS A 287 15.35 -3.43 5.40
N GLY A 288 16.69 -3.43 5.28
CA GLY A 288 17.55 -4.61 5.51
C GLY A 288 17.63 -5.64 4.38
N LEU A 289 16.80 -5.57 3.32
CA LEU A 289 16.77 -6.55 2.23
C LEU A 289 18.13 -6.81 1.57
N CYS A 290 18.97 -5.79 1.45
CA CYS A 290 20.29 -5.90 0.86
C CYS A 290 21.30 -6.58 1.81
N VAL A 291 21.15 -6.40 3.10
CA VAL A 291 22.03 -6.97 4.13
C VAL A 291 21.92 -8.49 4.15
N THR A 292 20.69 -9.02 4.22
CA THR A 292 20.43 -10.47 4.23
C THR A 292 20.86 -11.18 2.95
N THR A 293 21.05 -10.41 1.86
CA THR A 293 21.44 -10.95 0.54
C THR A 293 22.96 -10.93 0.31
N CYS A 294 23.73 -10.15 1.10
CA CYS A 294 25.15 -9.98 0.88
C CYS A 294 25.95 -11.23 1.32
N PRO A 295 26.62 -11.95 0.40
CA PRO A 295 27.27 -13.23 0.73
C PRO A 295 28.57 -13.06 1.51
N VAL A 296 29.10 -11.83 1.58
CA VAL A 296 30.38 -11.50 2.24
C VAL A 296 30.21 -10.48 3.36
N HIS A 297 28.96 -10.20 3.77
CA HIS A 297 28.63 -9.27 4.84
C HIS A 297 29.25 -7.88 4.69
N ALA A 298 29.38 -7.39 3.45
CA ALA A 298 29.87 -6.04 3.15
C ALA A 298 28.81 -4.94 3.39
N LEU A 299 27.60 -5.32 3.83
CA LEU A 299 26.49 -4.42 4.09
C LEU A 299 25.97 -4.66 5.50
N GLU A 300 25.75 -3.60 6.24
CA GLU A 300 25.18 -3.59 7.59
C GLU A 300 24.13 -2.51 7.69
N LEU A 301 23.20 -2.64 8.62
CA LEU A 301 22.34 -1.54 9.04
C LEU A 301 22.96 -0.83 10.23
N ARG A 302 22.88 0.49 10.20
CA ARG A 302 23.20 1.37 11.32
C ARG A 302 21.98 2.20 11.65
N GLU A 303 21.87 2.65 12.89
CA GLU A 303 20.87 3.62 13.28
C GLU A 303 20.98 4.87 12.37
N ARG A 304 19.86 5.37 11.90
CA ARG A 304 19.83 6.62 11.17
C ARG A 304 20.05 7.78 12.15
N PRO A 305 21.05 8.65 11.90
CA PRO A 305 21.27 9.82 12.73
C PRO A 305 19.99 10.67 12.76
N LEU A 306 19.50 10.98 13.96
CA LEU A 306 18.38 11.89 14.13
C LEU A 306 18.92 13.32 14.06
N THR A 307 18.69 14.03 12.98
CA THR A 307 18.87 15.48 12.92
C THR A 307 17.83 16.18 13.82
N ASP A 308 18.09 17.42 14.25
CA ASP A 308 17.13 18.17 15.07
C ASP A 308 15.81 18.39 14.33
N GLU A 309 15.85 18.52 13.01
CA GLU A 309 14.70 18.60 12.12
C GLU A 309 13.90 17.30 12.11
N LEU A 310 14.57 16.15 12.00
CA LEU A 310 13.97 14.82 12.13
C LEU A 310 13.41 14.56 13.52
N ARG A 311 14.05 15.09 14.58
CA ARG A 311 13.54 15.00 15.96
C ARG A 311 12.26 15.81 16.11
N ALA A 312 12.22 17.06 15.62
CA ALA A 312 11.06 17.91 15.71
C ALA A 312 9.84 17.29 14.98
N THR A 313 10.05 16.70 13.80
CA THR A 313 9.01 16.04 13.01
C THR A 313 8.56 14.70 13.61
N ARG A 314 9.46 13.95 14.25
CA ARG A 314 9.14 12.68 14.91
C ARG A 314 8.50 12.87 16.29
N THR A 315 8.75 13.99 16.99
CA THR A 315 8.20 14.24 18.35
C THR A 315 6.70 14.43 18.31
N GLY A 316 6.13 15.00 17.24
CA GLY A 316 4.67 15.08 17.09
C GLY A 316 4.00 13.74 16.81
N ALA A 317 4.62 12.89 15.98
CA ALA A 317 3.98 11.66 15.45
C ALA A 317 4.43 10.36 16.13
N ALA A 318 5.67 10.25 16.58
CA ALA A 318 6.26 9.00 17.05
C ALA A 318 6.33 8.83 18.57
N LEU A 319 6.22 9.91 19.35
CA LEU A 319 6.32 9.87 20.82
C LEU A 319 4.98 9.96 21.53
N ALA A 320 3.86 10.08 20.83
CA ALA A 320 2.56 9.77 21.41
C ALA A 320 2.42 8.23 21.47
N ARG A 321 3.17 7.60 22.36
CA ARG A 321 3.01 6.19 22.75
C ARG A 321 1.76 6.00 23.56
#